data_6fd736571462f85d1233fa3e58aab14c
#
_entry.id   6fd736571462f85d1233fa3e58aab14c
#
_cell.length_a   1.000
_cell.length_b   1.000
_cell.length_c   1.000
_cell.angle_alpha   90.00
_cell.angle_beta   90.00
_cell.angle_gamma   90.00
#
_symmetry.space_group_name_H-M   'P 1'
#
loop_
_entity.id
_entity.type
_entity.pdbx_description
1 polymer ?
#
loop_
_entity_poly.entity_id
_entity_poly.type
_entity_poly.pdbx_seq_one_letter_code
_entity_poly.pdbx_strand_id
1 'polypeptide(L)'
;MINESIKNFIESLAKYHAENVFNPWADTNPDYEIENAVILRRRQLETYLSRRLSTAKLLLIAEACGYQGGHFTGIAMTCERMILGYHKTVTPMMILGKEGTRTSRKDSLFIKKEIQREKGFNEPTDTVAWSACLEAGLGPDEFILWNIFPFHPYKKGCFLSNRTPTDEELSVGLDYTRQLLEITGTLPI
;
A
#
# COMPACT_ATOMS: atom_id res chain seq x y z
N MET A 1 -1.14 9.39 21.77
CA MET A 1 0.29 9.10 21.48
C MET A 1 0.47 8.17 20.28
N ILE A 2 0.06 6.91 20.31
CA ILE A 2 0.27 5.94 19.17
C ILE A 2 -0.38 6.45 17.87
N ASN A 3 -1.62 6.91 17.94
CA ASN A 3 -2.34 7.40 16.76
C ASN A 3 -1.72 8.68 16.15
N GLU A 4 -1.09 9.50 16.97
CA GLU A 4 -0.41 10.72 16.53
C GLU A 4 0.88 10.41 15.78
N SER A 5 1.67 9.43 16.22
CA SER A 5 2.89 9.00 15.53
C SER A 5 2.59 8.46 14.12
N ILE A 6 1.51 7.65 13.97
CA ILE A 6 1.09 7.17 12.64
C ILE A 6 0.67 8.33 11.73
N LYS A 7 -0.11 9.28 12.26
CA LYS A 7 -0.53 10.45 11.46
C LYS A 7 0.66 11.27 11.00
N ASN A 8 1.59 11.56 11.89
CA ASN A 8 2.81 12.28 11.55
C ASN A 8 3.65 11.55 10.50
N PHE A 9 3.72 10.22 10.58
CA PHE A 9 4.37 9.39 9.58
C PHE A 9 3.67 9.49 8.22
N ILE A 10 2.34 9.37 8.17
CA ILE A 10 1.57 9.52 6.92
C ILE A 10 1.73 10.92 6.33
N GLU A 11 1.74 11.96 7.17
CA GLU A 11 2.02 13.33 6.72
C GLU A 11 3.45 13.50 6.19
N SER A 12 4.43 12.78 6.75
CA SER A 12 5.79 12.78 6.23
C SER A 12 5.86 12.12 4.85
N LEU A 13 5.21 10.97 4.66
CA LEU A 13 5.09 10.29 3.35
C LEU A 13 4.46 11.21 2.30
N ALA A 14 3.43 11.95 2.67
CA ALA A 14 2.71 12.84 1.77
C ALA A 14 3.54 14.02 1.23
N LYS A 15 4.70 14.29 1.80
CA LYS A 15 5.58 15.39 1.36
C LYS A 15 6.51 15.02 0.20
N TYR A 16 6.66 13.74 -0.10
CA TYR A 16 7.56 13.29 -1.15
C TYR A 16 6.95 13.49 -2.55
N HIS A 17 7.70 14.10 -3.45
CA HIS A 17 7.36 14.28 -4.85
C HIS A 17 8.60 14.11 -5.73
N ALA A 18 8.46 13.35 -6.81
CA ALA A 18 9.51 13.17 -7.82
C ALA A 18 8.90 12.93 -9.20
N GLU A 19 9.68 13.18 -10.26
CA GLU A 19 9.23 12.97 -11.64
C GLU A 19 9.02 11.48 -11.91
N ASN A 20 7.89 11.12 -12.53
CA ASN A 20 7.49 9.74 -12.82
C ASN A 20 7.39 8.84 -11.57
N VAL A 21 7.03 9.44 -10.45
CA VAL A 21 6.66 8.76 -9.21
C VAL A 21 5.28 9.24 -8.78
N PHE A 22 4.40 8.31 -8.45
CA PHE A 22 3.10 8.61 -7.86
C PHE A 22 3.17 8.36 -6.36
N ASN A 23 2.75 9.36 -5.59
CA ASN A 23 2.65 9.25 -4.14
C ASN A 23 1.22 8.86 -3.74
N PRO A 24 0.96 7.63 -3.26
CA PRO A 24 -0.39 7.21 -2.90
C PRO A 24 -1.06 8.09 -1.85
N TRP A 25 -0.29 8.80 -1.04
CA TRP A 25 -0.81 9.62 0.06
C TRP A 25 -0.85 11.12 -0.23
N ALA A 26 -0.47 11.54 -1.44
CA ALA A 26 -0.49 12.94 -1.86
C ALA A 26 -1.16 13.15 -3.23
N ASP A 27 -0.99 12.21 -4.16
CA ASP A 27 -1.37 12.40 -5.54
C ASP A 27 -2.73 11.74 -5.86
N THR A 28 -3.43 12.30 -6.84
CA THR A 28 -4.64 11.72 -7.45
C THR A 28 -4.55 11.88 -8.96
N ASN A 29 -4.89 10.82 -9.69
CA ASN A 29 -5.05 10.89 -11.14
C ASN A 29 -6.53 10.67 -11.51
N PRO A 30 -7.26 11.73 -11.92
CA PRO A 30 -8.71 11.67 -12.17
C PRO A 30 -9.10 10.73 -13.33
N ASP A 31 -8.15 10.36 -14.20
CA ASP A 31 -8.38 9.37 -15.25
C ASP A 31 -8.62 7.96 -14.69
N TYR A 32 -8.04 7.68 -13.52
CA TYR A 32 -8.06 6.34 -12.91
C TYR A 32 -8.74 6.29 -11.55
N GLU A 33 -8.85 7.42 -10.83
CA GLU A 33 -9.19 7.47 -9.43
C GLU A 33 -10.36 8.40 -9.12
N ILE A 34 -11.05 8.10 -8.02
CA ILE A 34 -12.09 8.97 -7.47
C ILE A 34 -11.47 10.19 -6.76
N GLU A 35 -12.22 11.27 -6.65
CA GLU A 35 -11.75 12.56 -6.12
C GLU A 35 -11.13 12.47 -4.72
N ASN A 36 -11.70 11.69 -3.83
CA ASN A 36 -11.24 11.55 -2.44
C ASN A 36 -10.25 10.40 -2.21
N ALA A 37 -9.61 9.89 -3.26
CA ALA A 37 -8.72 8.73 -3.21
C ALA A 37 -7.58 8.89 -2.18
N VAL A 38 -6.93 10.05 -2.13
CA VAL A 38 -5.86 10.36 -1.16
C VAL A 38 -6.34 10.20 0.28
N ILE A 39 -7.50 10.77 0.61
CA ILE A 39 -8.06 10.70 1.97
C ILE A 39 -8.33 9.24 2.37
N LEU A 40 -8.85 8.45 1.44
CA LEU A 40 -9.16 7.04 1.67
C LEU A 40 -7.89 6.22 1.87
N ARG A 41 -6.85 6.40 1.04
CA ARG A 41 -5.57 5.70 1.19
C ARG A 41 -4.86 6.03 2.51
N ARG A 42 -4.86 7.30 2.91
CA ARG A 42 -4.33 7.72 4.22
C ARG A 42 -5.06 7.04 5.39
N ARG A 43 -6.40 7.00 5.35
CA ARG A 43 -7.23 6.33 6.37
C ARG A 43 -7.01 4.81 6.38
N GLN A 44 -6.82 4.20 5.22
CA GLN A 44 -6.55 2.77 5.12
C GLN A 44 -5.18 2.43 5.70
N LEU A 45 -4.13 3.21 5.39
CA LEU A 45 -2.81 3.02 5.98
C LEU A 45 -2.84 3.25 7.50
N GLU A 46 -3.52 4.31 7.97
CA GLU A 46 -3.69 4.58 9.40
C GLU A 46 -4.36 3.39 10.10
N THR A 47 -5.44 2.87 9.55
CA THR A 47 -6.15 1.70 10.09
C THR A 47 -5.27 0.46 10.10
N TYR A 48 -4.56 0.19 9.00
CA TYR A 48 -3.66 -0.94 8.83
C TYR A 48 -2.53 -0.94 9.87
N LEU A 49 -1.83 0.19 10.03
CA LEU A 49 -0.73 0.34 10.99
C LEU A 49 -1.22 0.32 12.42
N SER A 50 -2.34 1.00 12.75
CA SER A 50 -2.91 1.04 14.10
C SER A 50 -3.22 -0.34 14.66
N ARG A 51 -3.63 -1.29 13.82
CA ARG A 51 -3.91 -2.67 14.22
C ARG A 51 -2.64 -3.46 14.56
N ARG A 52 -1.49 -3.06 14.00
CA ARG A 52 -0.23 -3.85 14.00
C ARG A 52 0.85 -3.31 14.93
N LEU A 53 0.75 -2.05 15.35
CA LEU A 53 1.82 -1.40 16.12
C LEU A 53 2.27 -2.13 17.38
N SER A 54 1.34 -2.79 18.08
CA SER A 54 1.65 -3.50 19.33
C SER A 54 1.73 -5.02 19.18
N THR A 55 1.40 -5.55 18.00
CA THR A 55 1.27 -6.99 17.77
C THR A 55 2.22 -7.52 16.71
N ALA A 56 2.72 -6.66 15.81
CA ALA A 56 3.63 -7.06 14.75
C ALA A 56 4.93 -7.65 15.32
N LYS A 57 5.33 -8.79 14.74
CA LYS A 57 6.55 -9.54 15.07
C LYS A 57 7.54 -9.58 13.90
N LEU A 58 7.08 -9.18 12.70
CA LEU A 58 7.84 -9.24 11.45
C LEU A 58 7.52 -8.03 10.59
N LEU A 59 8.54 -7.46 9.94
CA LEU A 59 8.42 -6.51 8.84
C LEU A 59 8.90 -7.19 7.55
N LEU A 60 7.99 -7.49 6.63
CA LEU A 60 8.31 -8.03 5.31
C LEU A 60 8.44 -6.87 4.31
N ILE A 61 9.61 -6.74 3.69
CA ILE A 61 9.94 -5.63 2.79
C ILE A 61 10.04 -6.12 1.35
N ALA A 62 9.33 -5.46 0.43
CA ALA A 62 9.49 -5.57 -1.01
C ALA A 62 10.18 -4.32 -1.58
N GLU A 63 10.48 -4.32 -2.89
CA GLU A 63 11.27 -3.27 -3.53
C GLU A 63 10.51 -1.95 -3.63
N ALA A 64 9.34 -1.93 -4.29
CA ALA A 64 8.59 -0.71 -4.55
C ALA A 64 7.08 -0.94 -4.62
N CYS A 65 6.33 0.13 -4.42
CA CYS A 65 4.88 0.11 -4.59
C CYS A 65 4.51 -0.15 -6.05
N GLY A 66 3.70 -1.19 -6.29
CA GLY A 66 3.18 -1.54 -7.61
C GLY A 66 1.84 -0.84 -7.93
N TYR A 67 1.59 -0.58 -9.24
CA TYR A 67 0.32 0.04 -9.65
C TYR A 67 -0.90 -0.86 -9.44
N GLN A 68 -0.73 -2.17 -9.35
CA GLN A 68 -1.84 -3.10 -9.12
C GLN A 68 -2.14 -3.34 -7.62
N GLY A 69 -1.23 -2.93 -6.73
CA GLY A 69 -1.31 -3.12 -5.28
C GLY A 69 -1.44 -1.79 -4.52
N GLY A 70 -0.39 -1.43 -3.81
CA GLY A 70 -0.35 -0.28 -2.90
C GLY A 70 -0.71 1.08 -3.50
N HIS A 71 -0.54 1.27 -4.81
CA HIS A 71 -0.94 2.49 -5.52
C HIS A 71 -2.40 2.87 -5.22
N PHE A 72 -3.33 1.94 -5.34
CA PHE A 72 -4.76 2.20 -5.13
C PHE A 72 -5.23 1.98 -3.69
N THR A 73 -4.52 1.20 -2.89
CA THR A 73 -4.95 0.93 -1.51
C THR A 73 -4.28 1.81 -0.47
N GLY A 74 -3.08 2.32 -0.78
CA GLY A 74 -2.20 2.97 0.18
C GLY A 74 -1.52 2.01 1.16
N ILE A 75 -1.63 0.68 0.94
CA ILE A 75 -1.06 -0.37 1.79
C ILE A 75 -0.14 -1.23 0.93
N ALA A 76 1.12 -1.36 1.34
CA ALA A 76 2.11 -2.16 0.62
C ALA A 76 1.66 -3.61 0.43
N MET A 77 1.95 -4.19 -0.74
CA MET A 77 1.61 -5.58 -1.09
C MET A 77 0.16 -5.96 -0.74
N THR A 78 -0.78 -5.02 -1.00
CA THR A 78 -2.20 -5.21 -0.71
C THR A 78 -3.03 -4.55 -1.80
N CYS A 79 -3.69 -5.35 -2.62
CA CYS A 79 -4.47 -4.87 -3.76
C CYS A 79 -5.93 -4.58 -3.41
N GLU A 80 -6.64 -3.87 -4.29
CA GLU A 80 -8.05 -3.53 -4.09
C GLU A 80 -8.94 -4.75 -3.89
N ARG A 81 -8.71 -5.86 -4.62
CA ARG A 81 -9.52 -7.07 -4.45
C ARG A 81 -9.47 -7.64 -3.05
N MET A 82 -8.35 -7.52 -2.36
CA MET A 82 -8.20 -7.97 -0.98
C MET A 82 -9.04 -7.12 -0.03
N ILE A 83 -8.94 -5.79 -0.12
CA ILE A 83 -9.68 -4.90 0.78
C ILE A 83 -11.17 -4.80 0.46
N LEU A 84 -11.59 -5.21 -0.74
CA LEU A 84 -12.99 -5.22 -1.19
C LEU A 84 -13.68 -6.60 -1.06
N GLY A 85 -12.98 -7.62 -0.54
CA GLY A 85 -13.55 -8.96 -0.33
C GLY A 85 -13.66 -9.82 -1.59
N TYR A 86 -12.99 -9.47 -2.68
CA TYR A 86 -12.96 -10.27 -3.91
C TYR A 86 -11.78 -11.24 -3.99
N HIS A 87 -10.92 -11.26 -2.96
CA HIS A 87 -9.82 -12.21 -2.87
C HIS A 87 -10.24 -13.48 -2.13
N LYS A 88 -9.71 -14.65 -2.55
CA LYS A 88 -10.17 -15.95 -2.03
C LYS A 88 -9.71 -16.25 -0.60
N THR A 89 -8.52 -15.83 -0.24
CA THR A 89 -7.85 -16.22 1.02
C THR A 89 -7.62 -15.03 1.96
N VAL A 90 -7.24 -13.88 1.43
CA VAL A 90 -6.99 -12.66 2.22
C VAL A 90 -8.23 -11.80 2.22
N THR A 91 -8.80 -11.55 3.40
CA THR A 91 -10.07 -10.83 3.55
C THR A 91 -9.87 -9.42 4.09
N PRO A 92 -10.82 -8.49 3.85
CA PRO A 92 -10.79 -7.14 4.43
C PRO A 92 -10.65 -7.14 5.96
N MET A 93 -11.28 -8.12 6.61
CA MET A 93 -11.22 -8.29 8.07
C MET A 93 -9.80 -8.57 8.57
N MET A 94 -9.02 -9.35 7.82
CA MET A 94 -7.60 -9.62 8.11
C MET A 94 -6.74 -8.37 7.95
N ILE A 95 -7.06 -7.51 6.99
CA ILE A 95 -6.25 -6.33 6.64
C ILE A 95 -6.60 -5.13 7.52
N LEU A 96 -7.89 -4.78 7.55
CA LEU A 96 -8.40 -3.53 8.13
C LEU A 96 -9.33 -3.74 9.33
N GLY A 97 -9.75 -4.99 9.62
CA GLY A 97 -10.80 -5.26 10.60
C GLY A 97 -12.22 -4.83 10.15
N LYS A 98 -12.34 -4.44 8.89
CA LYS A 98 -13.59 -3.98 8.24
C LYS A 98 -13.40 -4.00 6.72
N GLU A 99 -14.46 -3.78 5.97
CA GLU A 99 -14.35 -3.56 4.52
C GLU A 99 -13.53 -2.30 4.21
N GLY A 100 -12.68 -2.40 3.21
CA GLY A 100 -11.93 -1.28 2.67
C GLY A 100 -12.77 -0.47 1.67
N THR A 101 -12.21 0.64 1.22
CA THR A 101 -12.87 1.50 0.23
C THR A 101 -12.04 1.55 -1.05
N ARG A 102 -12.71 1.38 -2.16
CA ARG A 102 -12.12 1.47 -3.48
C ARG A 102 -11.71 2.91 -3.81
N THR A 103 -10.55 3.07 -4.42
CA THR A 103 -10.07 4.36 -4.93
C THR A 103 -10.02 4.43 -6.46
N SER A 104 -9.86 3.28 -7.14
CA SER A 104 -9.93 3.24 -8.60
C SER A 104 -11.36 3.45 -9.11
N ARG A 105 -11.52 4.15 -10.22
CA ARG A 105 -12.82 4.42 -10.84
C ARG A 105 -13.33 3.21 -11.61
N LYS A 106 -14.59 2.83 -11.36
CA LYS A 106 -15.29 1.77 -12.12
C LYS A 106 -15.60 2.18 -13.56
N ASP A 107 -15.84 3.46 -13.78
CA ASP A 107 -16.23 4.07 -15.06
C ASP A 107 -15.04 4.62 -15.87
N SER A 108 -13.81 4.40 -15.41
CA SER A 108 -12.60 4.86 -16.10
C SER A 108 -12.46 4.18 -17.46
N LEU A 109 -12.38 4.99 -18.51
CA LEU A 109 -12.07 4.54 -19.88
C LEU A 109 -10.60 4.15 -20.07
N PHE A 110 -9.73 4.55 -19.13
CA PHE A 110 -8.31 4.26 -19.15
C PHE A 110 -7.98 2.91 -18.51
N ILE A 111 -8.85 2.37 -17.63
CA ILE A 111 -8.73 1.01 -17.09
C ILE A 111 -9.31 0.03 -18.12
N LYS A 112 -8.42 -0.63 -18.87
CA LYS A 112 -8.80 -1.43 -20.05
C LYS A 112 -9.49 -2.76 -19.71
N LYS A 113 -9.10 -3.40 -18.59
CA LYS A 113 -9.64 -4.71 -18.21
C LYS A 113 -10.96 -4.54 -17.45
N GLU A 114 -12.05 -5.10 -17.98
CA GLU A 114 -13.37 -5.08 -17.35
C GLU A 114 -13.35 -5.60 -15.91
N ILE A 115 -12.68 -6.71 -15.67
CA ILE A 115 -12.54 -7.30 -14.32
C ILE A 115 -11.86 -6.35 -13.32
N GLN A 116 -11.00 -5.42 -13.76
CA GLN A 116 -10.41 -4.41 -12.89
C GLN A 116 -11.42 -3.29 -12.61
N ARG A 117 -12.27 -2.93 -13.60
CA ARG A 117 -13.36 -1.98 -13.37
C ARG A 117 -14.42 -2.54 -12.44
N GLU A 118 -14.75 -3.82 -12.53
CA GLU A 118 -15.75 -4.47 -11.67
C GLU A 118 -15.23 -4.71 -10.25
N LYS A 119 -14.11 -5.41 -10.11
CA LYS A 119 -13.61 -5.96 -8.83
C LYS A 119 -12.38 -5.25 -8.26
N GLY A 120 -11.88 -4.22 -8.94
CA GLY A 120 -10.64 -3.56 -8.57
C GLY A 120 -9.40 -4.29 -9.07
N PHE A 121 -8.25 -3.69 -8.82
CA PHE A 121 -6.95 -4.23 -9.21
C PHE A 121 -6.58 -5.46 -8.39
N ASN A 122 -5.75 -6.33 -8.97
CA ASN A 122 -5.20 -7.52 -8.32
C ASN A 122 -3.72 -7.65 -8.65
N GLU A 123 -2.91 -7.84 -7.64
CA GLU A 123 -1.48 -8.08 -7.77
C GLU A 123 -1.12 -9.49 -7.27
N PRO A 124 -0.58 -10.38 -8.12
CA PRO A 124 -0.25 -11.74 -7.71
C PRO A 124 0.78 -11.81 -6.58
N THR A 125 1.76 -10.89 -6.55
CA THR A 125 2.80 -10.80 -5.52
C THR A 125 2.20 -10.57 -4.13
N ASP A 126 1.10 -9.81 -4.05
CA ASP A 126 0.39 -9.55 -2.79
C ASP A 126 -0.12 -10.85 -2.17
N THR A 127 -0.67 -11.75 -3.01
CA THR A 127 -1.14 -13.07 -2.56
C THR A 127 0.01 -13.88 -1.97
N VAL A 128 1.17 -13.88 -2.64
CA VAL A 128 2.36 -14.62 -2.19
C VAL A 128 2.86 -14.07 -0.86
N ALA A 129 2.97 -12.74 -0.72
CA ALA A 129 3.45 -12.11 0.51
C ALA A 129 2.54 -12.41 1.71
N TRP A 130 1.23 -12.23 1.55
CA TRP A 130 0.25 -12.56 2.59
C TRP A 130 0.26 -14.04 2.94
N SER A 131 0.26 -14.93 1.93
CA SER A 131 0.26 -16.38 2.16
C SER A 131 1.52 -16.83 2.89
N ALA A 132 2.70 -16.33 2.52
CA ALA A 132 3.96 -16.69 3.17
C ALA A 132 3.94 -16.35 4.68
N CYS A 133 3.45 -15.17 5.07
CA CYS A 133 3.34 -14.80 6.47
C CYS A 133 2.34 -15.68 7.24
N LEU A 134 1.17 -15.95 6.65
CA LEU A 134 0.13 -16.78 7.27
C LEU A 134 0.57 -18.24 7.39
N GLU A 135 1.23 -18.80 6.37
CA GLU A 135 1.77 -20.16 6.37
C GLU A 135 2.94 -20.33 7.35
N ALA A 136 3.69 -19.24 7.63
CA ALA A 136 4.68 -19.20 8.69
C ALA A 136 4.05 -19.19 10.11
N GLY A 137 2.72 -19.23 10.23
CA GLY A 137 1.99 -19.27 11.48
C GLY A 137 1.75 -17.91 12.14
N LEU A 138 1.99 -16.80 11.41
CA LEU A 138 1.70 -15.46 11.91
C LEU A 138 0.21 -15.14 11.74
N GLY A 139 -0.39 -14.53 12.77
CA GLY A 139 -1.73 -13.95 12.67
C GLY A 139 -1.73 -12.70 11.76
N PRO A 140 -2.91 -12.31 11.22
CA PRO A 140 -3.00 -11.19 10.28
C PRO A 140 -2.49 -9.84 10.81
N ASP A 141 -2.50 -9.63 12.11
CA ASP A 141 -2.01 -8.41 12.77
C ASP A 141 -0.57 -8.57 13.32
N GLU A 142 0.08 -9.73 13.11
CA GLU A 142 1.41 -10.02 13.62
C GLU A 142 2.55 -9.71 12.64
N PHE A 143 2.24 -9.18 11.47
CA PHE A 143 3.24 -8.74 10.49
C PHE A 143 2.84 -7.42 9.82
N ILE A 144 3.85 -6.68 9.38
CA ILE A 144 3.69 -5.49 8.55
C ILE A 144 4.32 -5.77 7.20
N LEU A 145 3.58 -5.50 6.13
CA LEU A 145 4.09 -5.49 4.76
C LEU A 145 4.48 -4.05 4.40
N TRP A 146 5.66 -3.89 3.84
CA TRP A 146 6.22 -2.59 3.47
C TRP A 146 6.98 -2.66 2.15
N ASN A 147 7.16 -1.54 1.48
CA ASN A 147 8.06 -1.41 0.33
C ASN A 147 9.22 -0.51 0.74
N ILE A 148 10.47 -0.91 0.43
CA ILE A 148 11.64 -0.07 0.72
C ILE A 148 11.47 1.30 0.05
N PHE A 149 10.97 1.35 -1.21
CA PHE A 149 10.48 2.56 -1.83
C PHE A 149 8.94 2.57 -1.79
N PRO A 150 8.31 3.27 -0.85
CA PRO A 150 6.87 3.13 -0.59
C PRO A 150 5.98 3.79 -1.65
N PHE A 151 6.57 4.56 -2.55
CA PHE A 151 5.90 5.24 -3.65
C PHE A 151 5.89 4.39 -4.92
N HIS A 152 5.01 4.71 -5.89
CA HIS A 152 4.90 3.96 -7.13
C HIS A 152 5.73 4.61 -8.26
N PRO A 153 6.91 4.06 -8.61
CA PRO A 153 7.69 4.52 -9.74
C PRO A 153 7.13 3.95 -11.04
N TYR A 154 6.84 4.80 -12.02
CA TYR A 154 6.27 4.39 -13.30
C TYR A 154 7.10 4.88 -14.49
N LYS A 155 6.93 4.23 -15.66
CA LYS A 155 7.60 4.61 -16.90
C LYS A 155 6.97 5.88 -17.46
N LYS A 156 7.80 6.85 -17.88
CA LYS A 156 7.35 8.11 -18.48
C LYS A 156 6.30 7.85 -19.57
N GLY A 157 5.17 8.55 -19.49
CA GLY A 157 4.07 8.41 -20.44
C GLY A 157 3.21 7.14 -20.26
N CYS A 158 3.51 6.26 -19.30
CA CYS A 158 2.75 5.04 -19.03
C CYS A 158 2.43 4.91 -17.53
N PHE A 159 1.42 5.61 -17.07
CA PHE A 159 1.06 5.73 -15.66
C PHE A 159 0.80 4.38 -14.97
N LEU A 160 0.05 3.48 -15.61
CA LEU A 160 -0.18 2.12 -15.09
C LEU A 160 0.92 1.16 -15.53
N SER A 161 2.17 1.45 -15.15
CA SER A 161 3.33 0.58 -15.35
C SER A 161 4.23 0.62 -14.12
N ASN A 162 5.08 -0.36 -13.95
CA ASN A 162 6.12 -0.34 -12.93
C ASN A 162 7.50 -0.12 -13.58
N ARG A 163 8.40 0.56 -12.89
CA ARG A 163 9.83 0.56 -13.13
C ARG A 163 10.58 0.28 -11.82
N THR A 164 11.80 -0.16 -11.91
CA THR A 164 12.70 -0.26 -10.77
C THR A 164 13.00 1.14 -10.22
N PRO A 165 12.98 1.34 -8.90
CA PRO A 165 13.46 2.57 -8.28
C PRO A 165 14.94 2.83 -8.59
N THR A 166 15.37 4.09 -8.59
CA THR A 166 16.79 4.46 -8.63
C THR A 166 17.43 4.28 -7.25
N ASP A 167 18.76 4.31 -7.18
CA ASP A 167 19.49 4.25 -5.91
C ASP A 167 19.14 5.41 -4.98
N GLU A 168 18.91 6.62 -5.54
CA GLU A 168 18.47 7.80 -4.80
C GLU A 168 17.06 7.60 -4.22
N GLU A 169 16.14 7.01 -5.01
CA GLU A 169 14.78 6.69 -4.56
C GLU A 169 14.80 5.63 -3.45
N LEU A 170 15.64 4.61 -3.57
CA LEU A 170 15.84 3.60 -2.53
C LEU A 170 16.43 4.22 -1.24
N SER A 171 17.36 5.15 -1.37
CA SER A 171 17.92 5.87 -0.21
C SER A 171 16.86 6.67 0.52
N VAL A 172 16.03 7.42 -0.19
CA VAL A 172 14.87 8.12 0.38
C VAL A 172 13.90 7.15 1.04
N GLY A 173 13.60 6.04 0.39
CA GLY A 173 12.71 5.01 0.92
C GLY A 173 13.23 4.37 2.22
N LEU A 174 14.55 4.22 2.35
CA LEU A 174 15.18 3.73 3.56
C LEU A 174 14.92 4.64 4.77
N ASP A 175 14.88 5.96 4.58
CA ASP A 175 14.57 6.90 5.66
C ASP A 175 13.12 6.76 6.13
N TYR A 176 12.16 6.53 5.24
CA TYR A 176 10.79 6.20 5.62
C TYR A 176 10.67 4.84 6.32
N THR A 177 11.47 3.86 5.91
CA THR A 177 11.53 2.56 6.59
C THR A 177 12.07 2.70 8.02
N ARG A 178 13.08 3.54 8.24
CA ARG A 178 13.59 3.86 9.60
C ARG A 178 12.52 4.54 10.45
N GLN A 179 11.79 5.52 9.91
CA GLN A 179 10.67 6.16 10.62
C GLN A 179 9.58 5.13 10.99
N LEU A 180 9.26 4.18 10.10
CA LEU A 180 8.31 3.11 10.40
C LEU A 180 8.81 2.23 11.55
N LEU A 181 10.08 1.83 11.55
CA LEU A 181 10.69 1.04 12.62
C LEU A 181 10.73 1.78 13.96
N GLU A 182 10.92 3.11 13.96
CA GLU A 182 10.84 3.92 15.18
C GLU A 182 9.42 3.90 15.80
N ILE A 183 8.38 3.87 14.97
CA ILE A 183 6.99 3.84 15.42
C ILE A 183 6.57 2.44 15.89
N THR A 184 7.01 1.40 15.19
CA THR A 184 6.62 0.01 15.46
C THR A 184 7.50 -0.69 16.49
N GLY A 185 8.61 -0.06 16.92
CA GLY A 185 9.71 -0.73 17.56
C GLY A 185 10.55 -1.51 16.54
N THR A 186 11.77 -1.88 16.92
CA THR A 186 12.64 -2.66 16.04
C THR A 186 12.06 -4.06 15.84
N LEU A 187 11.61 -4.34 14.60
CA LEU A 187 11.10 -5.64 14.19
C LEU A 187 12.17 -6.41 13.42
N PRO A 188 12.21 -7.75 13.49
CA PRO A 188 12.93 -8.58 12.52
C PRO A 188 12.46 -8.27 11.09
N ILE A 189 13.41 -8.24 10.15
CA ILE A 189 13.19 -7.98 8.73
C ILE A 189 13.44 -9.27 7.95
#